data_374a31636a7791c0fb8d94fb11e265b2
#
_entry.id   374a31636a7791c0fb8d94fb11e265b2
#
_cell.length_a   1.000
_cell.length_b   1.000
_cell.length_c   1.000
_cell.angle_alpha   90.00
_cell.angle_beta   90.00
_cell.angle_gamma   90.00
#
_symmetry.space_group_name_H-M   'P 1'
#
loop_
_entity.id
_entity.type
_entity.pdbx_description
1 polymer ?
#
loop_
_entity_poly.entity_id
_entity_poly.type
_entity_poly.pdbx_seq_one_letter_code
_entity_poly.pdbx_strand_id
1 'polypeptide(L)'
;MAQRIVPRPNEVRFQGLGPGFWQVTAVLVLLCLANAWYFLYGNIDWLMPSASNPASDRAMDVDGLFKFMAVFGNGIMILVAGYVIYFSIAFRARVGDAPDTIGRQVHDSPKLEFWWTVLPVVLLVVLTGLSINVWYKIQFGVAAPGLTAEVIGHQFYFEYRYPGLKTSVFSKTEAMHLPIGVPVRILITSADVIHQWFVPEFRLKMAAVPGLVQNLNFTPLRAGQYSIECTEFCGPDHSLMQGKLIVEPVAAFNKWLETEKASAAAGGGALVLTGGTADAGKALFTTKCAACHNNPPTPFDQKLVGPGLLHITNDPAHPNLVDGKPPTPENIGGIIHDGFTGDIGTMPNAQANGLAGKDIANLVAYLVSLK
;
A
#
# COMPACT_ATOMS: atom_id res chain seq x y z
N MET A 1 -51.83 -44.38 -18.96
CA MET A 1 -52.35 -44.34 -17.58
C MET A 1 -51.21 -43.85 -16.68
N ALA A 2 -51.22 -42.57 -16.29
CA ALA A 2 -50.25 -42.06 -15.33
C ALA A 2 -50.67 -42.54 -13.95
N GLN A 3 -49.93 -43.44 -13.37
CA GLN A 3 -50.09 -43.80 -11.96
C GLN A 3 -49.89 -42.55 -11.11
N ARG A 4 -50.94 -42.05 -10.47
CA ARG A 4 -50.81 -41.11 -9.33
C ARG A 4 -50.00 -41.84 -8.27
N ILE A 5 -48.74 -41.48 -8.15
CA ILE A 5 -47.90 -41.84 -6.99
C ILE A 5 -48.57 -41.16 -5.80
N VAL A 6 -49.35 -41.92 -5.03
CA VAL A 6 -49.86 -41.46 -3.73
C VAL A 6 -48.69 -41.43 -2.78
N PRO A 7 -48.34 -40.26 -2.25
CA PRO A 7 -47.21 -40.17 -1.28
C PRO A 7 -47.51 -41.10 -0.09
N ARG A 8 -46.54 -41.97 0.29
CA ARG A 8 -46.66 -42.78 1.48
C ARG A 8 -46.76 -41.83 2.69
N PRO A 9 -47.50 -42.19 3.76
CA PRO A 9 -47.71 -41.34 4.93
C PRO A 9 -46.45 -40.82 5.60
N ASN A 10 -45.29 -41.43 5.36
CA ASN A 10 -43.97 -41.05 5.93
C ASN A 10 -43.13 -40.22 4.98
N GLU A 11 -43.59 -39.88 3.76
CA GLU A 11 -42.80 -39.19 2.72
C GLU A 11 -42.76 -37.68 2.89
N VAL A 12 -43.60 -37.05 3.71
CA VAL A 12 -43.64 -35.61 3.90
C VAL A 12 -43.64 -35.26 5.37
N ARG A 13 -42.47 -35.23 5.92
CA ARG A 13 -42.29 -34.90 7.35
C ARG A 13 -42.58 -33.44 7.65
N PHE A 14 -42.41 -32.55 6.68
CA PHE A 14 -42.61 -31.11 6.83
C PHE A 14 -43.32 -30.50 5.62
N GLN A 15 -44.56 -30.09 5.78
CA GLN A 15 -45.33 -29.37 4.78
C GLN A 15 -45.14 -27.85 4.83
N GLY A 16 -44.18 -27.32 5.60
CA GLY A 16 -44.00 -25.88 5.80
C GLY A 16 -42.52 -25.48 5.90
N LEU A 17 -42.27 -24.29 6.42
CA LEU A 17 -40.93 -23.72 6.58
C LEU A 17 -40.17 -24.29 7.80
N GLY A 18 -40.75 -25.27 8.49
CA GLY A 18 -40.18 -25.93 9.67
C GLY A 18 -40.52 -25.25 11.02
N PRO A 19 -40.29 -25.95 12.12
CA PRO A 19 -40.62 -25.45 13.47
C PRO A 19 -39.69 -24.27 13.81
N GLY A 20 -40.24 -23.21 14.39
CA GLY A 20 -39.45 -22.05 14.83
C GLY A 20 -38.96 -21.15 13.73
N PHE A 21 -39.40 -21.31 12.47
CA PHE A 21 -38.98 -20.48 11.34
C PHE A 21 -39.11 -18.97 11.61
N TRP A 22 -40.27 -18.55 12.10
CA TRP A 22 -40.51 -17.13 12.36
C TRP A 22 -39.69 -16.57 13.52
N GLN A 23 -39.41 -17.39 14.54
CA GLN A 23 -38.52 -17.00 15.65
C GLN A 23 -37.09 -16.82 15.16
N VAL A 24 -36.59 -17.77 14.34
CA VAL A 24 -35.26 -17.64 13.73
C VAL A 24 -35.18 -16.43 12.81
N THR A 25 -36.22 -16.20 11.97
CA THR A 25 -36.29 -15.02 11.10
C THR A 25 -36.22 -13.74 11.93
N ALA A 26 -36.98 -13.64 13.02
CA ALA A 26 -36.94 -12.47 13.90
C ALA A 26 -35.54 -12.24 14.50
N VAL A 27 -34.86 -13.30 14.96
CA VAL A 27 -33.50 -13.21 15.47
C VAL A 27 -32.52 -12.74 14.38
N LEU A 28 -32.60 -13.30 13.17
CA LEU A 28 -31.72 -12.90 12.05
C LEU A 28 -31.95 -11.45 11.65
N VAL A 29 -33.19 -10.99 11.62
CA VAL A 29 -33.52 -9.57 11.37
C VAL A 29 -32.95 -8.66 12.46
N LEU A 30 -33.08 -9.03 13.74
CA LEU A 30 -32.48 -8.28 14.84
C LEU A 30 -30.95 -8.22 14.73
N LEU A 31 -30.29 -9.32 14.34
CA LEU A 31 -28.85 -9.34 14.10
C LEU A 31 -28.44 -8.44 12.92
N CYS A 32 -29.25 -8.41 11.83
CA CYS A 32 -29.01 -7.48 10.72
C CYS A 32 -29.18 -6.03 11.15
N LEU A 33 -30.17 -5.71 11.96
CA LEU A 33 -30.36 -4.37 12.49
C LEU A 33 -29.22 -3.96 13.44
N ALA A 34 -28.78 -4.87 14.30
CA ALA A 34 -27.63 -4.64 15.18
C ALA A 34 -26.33 -4.43 14.38
N ASN A 35 -26.11 -5.22 13.34
CA ASN A 35 -25.00 -5.03 12.40
C ASN A 35 -25.06 -3.64 11.73
N ALA A 36 -26.23 -3.26 11.19
CA ALA A 36 -26.41 -1.95 10.58
C ALA A 36 -26.15 -0.81 11.57
N TRP A 37 -26.72 -0.90 12.77
CA TRP A 37 -26.48 0.08 13.82
C TRP A 37 -25.01 0.18 14.20
N TYR A 38 -24.32 -0.97 14.35
CA TYR A 38 -22.90 -1.02 14.72
C TYR A 38 -22.01 -0.34 13.66
N PHE A 39 -22.18 -0.66 12.37
CA PHE A 39 -21.35 -0.06 11.32
C PHE A 39 -21.68 1.40 11.02
N LEU A 40 -22.93 1.84 11.23
CA LEU A 40 -23.32 3.23 10.99
C LEU A 40 -22.93 4.17 12.17
N TYR A 41 -23.05 3.69 13.40
CA TYR A 41 -22.93 4.53 14.60
C TYR A 41 -21.86 4.07 15.58
N GLY A 42 -21.38 2.82 15.49
CA GLY A 42 -20.37 2.26 16.38
C GLY A 42 -18.96 2.74 16.05
N ASN A 43 -18.06 2.59 17.01
CA ASN A 43 -16.63 2.80 16.78
C ASN A 43 -16.04 1.57 16.09
N ILE A 44 -15.49 1.76 14.89
CA ILE A 44 -14.82 0.72 14.09
C ILE A 44 -13.31 0.97 13.95
N ASP A 45 -12.69 1.80 14.79
CA ASP A 45 -11.26 2.12 14.72
C ASP A 45 -10.36 0.88 14.90
N TRP A 46 -10.87 -0.16 15.56
CA TRP A 46 -10.18 -1.45 15.67
C TRP A 46 -10.03 -2.19 14.32
N LEU A 47 -10.98 -1.96 13.39
CA LEU A 47 -10.98 -2.55 12.06
C LEU A 47 -10.40 -1.58 11.02
N MET A 48 -10.73 -0.31 11.16
CA MET A 48 -10.26 0.78 10.29
C MET A 48 -9.65 1.88 11.16
N PRO A 49 -8.34 1.86 11.39
CA PRO A 49 -7.66 2.86 12.23
C PRO A 49 -8.04 4.29 11.85
N SER A 50 -8.40 5.10 12.83
CA SER A 50 -8.82 6.51 12.66
C SER A 50 -10.13 6.73 11.90
N ALA A 51 -11.01 5.74 11.75
CA ALA A 51 -12.32 5.92 11.11
C ALA A 51 -13.23 6.91 11.87
N SER A 52 -13.07 7.03 13.20
CA SER A 52 -13.78 8.02 14.03
C SER A 52 -13.20 9.44 13.91
N ASN A 53 -11.94 9.57 13.45
CA ASN A 53 -11.25 10.85 13.27
C ASN A 53 -10.34 10.78 12.03
N PRO A 54 -10.91 10.90 10.83
CA PRO A 54 -10.21 10.66 9.58
C PRO A 54 -9.05 11.64 9.35
N ALA A 55 -7.95 11.12 8.82
CA ALA A 55 -6.74 11.89 8.56
C ALA A 55 -6.81 12.69 7.25
N SER A 56 -7.71 12.32 6.33
CA SER A 56 -7.93 13.02 5.05
C SER A 56 -9.42 13.05 4.68
N ASP A 57 -9.79 13.96 3.78
CA ASP A 57 -11.14 14.03 3.22
C ASP A 57 -11.50 12.74 2.43
N ARG A 58 -10.53 12.13 1.79
CA ARG A 58 -10.74 10.86 1.06
C ARG A 58 -10.92 9.67 1.98
N ALA A 59 -10.32 9.69 3.17
CA ALA A 59 -10.58 8.67 4.18
C ALA A 59 -12.07 8.65 4.56
N MET A 60 -12.70 9.81 4.69
CA MET A 60 -14.15 9.91 4.96
C MET A 60 -14.98 9.25 3.85
N ASP A 61 -14.67 9.55 2.59
CA ASP A 61 -15.37 8.98 1.42
C ASP A 61 -15.22 7.45 1.37
N VAL A 62 -14.00 6.95 1.55
CA VAL A 62 -13.69 5.51 1.52
C VAL A 62 -14.31 4.76 2.70
N ASP A 63 -14.22 5.34 3.91
CA ASP A 63 -14.79 4.73 5.12
C ASP A 63 -16.33 4.70 5.05
N GLY A 64 -16.96 5.73 4.44
CA GLY A 64 -18.40 5.73 4.17
C GLY A 64 -18.81 4.59 3.22
N LEU A 65 -18.07 4.39 2.14
CA LEU A 65 -18.29 3.30 1.20
C LEU A 65 -18.08 1.92 1.86
N PHE A 66 -17.03 1.78 2.67
CA PHE A 66 -16.78 0.56 3.43
C PHE A 66 -17.92 0.23 4.41
N LYS A 67 -18.41 1.23 5.16
CA LYS A 67 -19.56 1.05 6.06
C LYS A 67 -20.80 0.57 5.31
N PHE A 68 -21.08 1.16 4.15
CA PHE A 68 -22.17 0.71 3.29
C PHE A 68 -22.00 -0.77 2.91
N MET A 69 -20.82 -1.16 2.40
CA MET A 69 -20.54 -2.54 2.04
C MET A 69 -20.66 -3.50 3.24
N ALA A 70 -20.16 -3.10 4.41
CA ALA A 70 -20.21 -3.92 5.62
C ALA A 70 -21.66 -4.14 6.12
N VAL A 71 -22.51 -3.12 6.05
CA VAL A 71 -23.93 -3.25 6.43
C VAL A 71 -24.62 -4.29 5.54
N PHE A 72 -24.51 -4.16 4.24
CA PHE A 72 -25.21 -5.05 3.31
C PHE A 72 -24.53 -6.42 3.18
N GLY A 73 -23.21 -6.46 3.07
CA GLY A 73 -22.46 -7.72 2.92
C GLY A 73 -22.61 -8.62 4.15
N ASN A 74 -22.39 -8.08 5.35
CA ASN A 74 -22.59 -8.84 6.58
C ASN A 74 -24.06 -9.17 6.81
N GLY A 75 -25.00 -8.27 6.44
CA GLY A 75 -26.43 -8.54 6.51
C GLY A 75 -26.84 -9.75 5.66
N ILE A 76 -26.40 -9.81 4.41
CA ILE A 76 -26.61 -10.96 3.51
C ILE A 76 -25.97 -12.22 4.09
N MET A 77 -24.73 -12.13 4.60
CA MET A 77 -24.03 -13.25 5.22
C MET A 77 -24.80 -13.79 6.43
N ILE A 78 -25.29 -12.92 7.32
CA ILE A 78 -26.09 -13.31 8.50
C ILE A 78 -27.34 -14.07 8.07
N LEU A 79 -28.08 -13.53 7.08
CA LEU A 79 -29.30 -14.18 6.58
C LEU A 79 -29.01 -15.53 5.94
N VAL A 80 -28.07 -15.59 5.00
CA VAL A 80 -27.76 -16.82 4.25
C VAL A 80 -27.21 -17.88 5.20
N ALA A 81 -26.16 -17.58 5.97
CA ALA A 81 -25.56 -18.52 6.92
C ALA A 81 -26.57 -18.96 8.00
N GLY A 82 -27.34 -18.02 8.52
CA GLY A 82 -28.37 -18.28 9.51
C GLY A 82 -29.45 -19.26 9.01
N TYR A 83 -29.95 -19.04 7.81
CA TYR A 83 -30.92 -19.98 7.22
C TYR A 83 -30.30 -21.31 6.83
N VAL A 84 -29.07 -21.36 6.33
CA VAL A 84 -28.36 -22.62 6.07
C VAL A 84 -28.24 -23.44 7.36
N ILE A 85 -27.81 -22.83 8.44
CA ILE A 85 -27.71 -23.50 9.76
C ILE A 85 -29.09 -23.95 10.24
N TYR A 86 -30.07 -23.05 10.18
CA TYR A 86 -31.42 -23.38 10.62
C TYR A 86 -32.02 -24.57 9.85
N PHE A 87 -31.96 -24.56 8.52
CA PHE A 87 -32.51 -25.65 7.71
C PHE A 87 -31.74 -26.95 7.88
N SER A 88 -30.41 -26.88 8.06
CA SER A 88 -29.58 -28.07 8.37
C SER A 88 -30.00 -28.74 9.67
N ILE A 89 -30.41 -27.96 10.68
CA ILE A 89 -30.88 -28.48 11.99
C ILE A 89 -32.33 -28.91 11.91
N ALA A 90 -33.23 -28.06 11.33
CA ALA A 90 -34.68 -28.31 11.32
C ALA A 90 -35.05 -29.52 10.48
N PHE A 91 -34.38 -29.72 9.35
CA PHE A 91 -34.68 -30.78 8.37
C PHE A 91 -33.68 -31.95 8.40
N ARG A 92 -32.82 -32.04 9.40
CA ARG A 92 -31.89 -33.18 9.55
C ARG A 92 -32.64 -34.49 9.72
N ALA A 93 -32.06 -35.56 9.22
CA ALA A 93 -32.53 -36.95 9.50
C ALA A 93 -32.47 -37.25 11.01
N ARG A 94 -33.44 -37.97 11.51
CA ARG A 94 -33.53 -38.34 12.94
C ARG A 94 -33.53 -39.85 13.11
N VAL A 95 -33.10 -40.29 14.30
CA VAL A 95 -33.20 -41.69 14.68
C VAL A 95 -34.67 -42.10 14.62
N GLY A 96 -34.99 -43.18 13.87
CA GLY A 96 -36.36 -43.68 13.63
C GLY A 96 -37.02 -43.17 12.36
N ASP A 97 -36.36 -42.31 11.55
CA ASP A 97 -36.84 -42.00 10.20
C ASP A 97 -36.71 -43.27 9.31
N ALA A 98 -37.70 -43.49 8.44
CA ALA A 98 -37.64 -44.62 7.49
C ALA A 98 -36.43 -44.40 6.52
N PRO A 99 -35.69 -45.49 6.17
CA PRO A 99 -34.52 -45.35 5.28
C PRO A 99 -34.83 -44.78 3.91
N ASP A 100 -36.07 -44.91 3.46
CA ASP A 100 -36.61 -44.44 2.19
C ASP A 100 -37.34 -43.11 2.29
N THR A 101 -37.20 -42.38 3.42
CA THR A 101 -37.79 -41.03 3.54
C THR A 101 -37.13 -40.06 2.59
N ILE A 102 -37.92 -39.56 1.66
CA ILE A 102 -37.48 -38.58 0.64
C ILE A 102 -37.88 -37.19 1.07
N GLY A 103 -36.95 -36.24 0.99
CA GLY A 103 -37.23 -34.82 1.21
C GLY A 103 -38.17 -34.22 0.19
N ARG A 104 -38.68 -33.02 0.47
CA ARG A 104 -39.57 -32.30 -0.44
C ARG A 104 -38.88 -32.07 -1.77
N GLN A 105 -39.47 -32.55 -2.86
CA GLN A 105 -38.95 -32.37 -4.22
C GLN A 105 -39.40 -31.00 -4.77
N VAL A 106 -38.56 -29.99 -4.58
CA VAL A 106 -38.71 -28.64 -5.15
C VAL A 106 -37.58 -28.43 -6.14
N HIS A 107 -37.90 -28.30 -7.43
CA HIS A 107 -36.88 -28.21 -8.47
C HIS A 107 -36.62 -26.78 -8.94
N ASP A 108 -37.63 -25.91 -8.92
CA ASP A 108 -37.52 -24.52 -9.34
C ASP A 108 -38.52 -23.59 -8.62
N SER A 109 -38.26 -22.29 -8.69
CA SER A 109 -39.18 -21.25 -8.28
C SER A 109 -38.84 -19.95 -9.02
N PRO A 110 -39.41 -19.74 -10.25
CA PRO A 110 -39.06 -18.58 -11.08
C PRO A 110 -39.21 -17.22 -10.38
N LYS A 111 -40.21 -17.10 -9.49
CA LYS A 111 -40.38 -15.86 -8.69
C LYS A 111 -39.25 -15.64 -7.71
N LEU A 112 -38.79 -16.69 -7.01
CA LEU A 112 -37.69 -16.60 -6.07
C LEU A 112 -36.39 -16.32 -6.80
N GLU A 113 -36.15 -17.03 -7.93
CA GLU A 113 -34.99 -16.85 -8.80
C GLU A 113 -34.86 -15.41 -9.30
N PHE A 114 -35.99 -14.85 -9.79
CA PHE A 114 -36.05 -13.45 -10.20
C PHE A 114 -35.62 -12.50 -9.07
N TRP A 115 -36.19 -12.64 -7.87
CA TRP A 115 -35.89 -11.71 -6.78
C TRP A 115 -34.48 -11.86 -6.21
N TRP A 116 -33.96 -13.09 -6.07
CA TRP A 116 -32.58 -13.25 -5.59
C TRP A 116 -31.52 -12.83 -6.59
N THR A 117 -31.88 -12.68 -7.87
CA THR A 117 -31.01 -12.10 -8.89
C THR A 117 -31.14 -10.58 -8.92
N VAL A 118 -32.35 -10.05 -8.98
CA VAL A 118 -32.59 -8.62 -9.15
C VAL A 118 -32.13 -7.80 -7.95
N LEU A 119 -32.40 -8.25 -6.72
CA LEU A 119 -32.01 -7.48 -5.52
C LEU A 119 -30.47 -7.30 -5.40
N PRO A 120 -29.62 -8.33 -5.54
CA PRO A 120 -28.18 -8.15 -5.57
C PRO A 120 -27.71 -7.29 -6.74
N VAL A 121 -28.28 -7.44 -7.94
CA VAL A 121 -27.93 -6.60 -9.09
C VAL A 121 -28.18 -5.13 -8.82
N VAL A 122 -29.34 -4.78 -8.28
CA VAL A 122 -29.65 -3.38 -7.90
C VAL A 122 -28.67 -2.87 -6.87
N LEU A 123 -28.34 -3.67 -5.84
CA LEU A 123 -27.35 -3.30 -4.84
C LEU A 123 -25.97 -3.05 -5.47
N LEU A 124 -25.52 -3.92 -6.40
CA LEU A 124 -24.25 -3.77 -7.11
C LEU A 124 -24.23 -2.52 -8.00
N VAL A 125 -25.34 -2.18 -8.67
CA VAL A 125 -25.44 -0.94 -9.47
C VAL A 125 -25.28 0.29 -8.58
N VAL A 126 -25.96 0.32 -7.42
CA VAL A 126 -25.80 1.42 -6.44
C VAL A 126 -24.36 1.50 -5.94
N LEU A 127 -23.78 0.37 -5.52
CA LEU A 127 -22.39 0.31 -5.05
C LEU A 127 -21.41 0.78 -6.12
N THR A 128 -21.61 0.37 -7.38
CA THR A 128 -20.76 0.81 -8.51
C THR A 128 -20.83 2.33 -8.69
N GLY A 129 -22.03 2.91 -8.64
CA GLY A 129 -22.19 4.37 -8.73
C GLY A 129 -21.49 5.13 -7.61
N LEU A 130 -21.60 4.64 -6.36
CA LEU A 130 -20.91 5.22 -5.21
C LEU A 130 -19.38 5.07 -5.35
N SER A 131 -18.90 3.90 -5.80
CA SER A 131 -17.48 3.63 -6.00
C SER A 131 -16.85 4.50 -7.09
N ILE A 132 -17.55 4.70 -8.21
CA ILE A 132 -17.10 5.59 -9.30
C ILE A 132 -16.99 7.03 -8.79
N ASN A 133 -17.94 7.50 -7.97
CA ASN A 133 -17.88 8.84 -7.40
C ASN A 133 -16.66 9.03 -6.49
N VAL A 134 -16.37 8.06 -5.61
CA VAL A 134 -15.17 8.10 -4.74
C VAL A 134 -13.90 8.05 -5.57
N TRP A 135 -13.83 7.14 -6.54
CA TRP A 135 -12.69 7.02 -7.45
C TRP A 135 -12.44 8.33 -8.21
N TYR A 136 -13.49 8.94 -8.78
CA TYR A 136 -13.37 10.21 -9.51
C TYR A 136 -12.81 11.33 -8.62
N LYS A 137 -13.25 11.44 -7.38
CA LYS A 137 -12.73 12.41 -6.41
C LYS A 137 -11.23 12.20 -6.14
N ILE A 138 -10.77 10.95 -6.00
CA ILE A 138 -9.37 10.63 -5.75
C ILE A 138 -8.51 10.99 -6.97
N GLN A 139 -8.96 10.63 -8.18
CA GLN A 139 -8.19 10.85 -9.41
C GLN A 139 -8.23 12.30 -9.90
N PHE A 140 -9.37 12.97 -9.82
CA PHE A 140 -9.61 14.24 -10.49
C PHE A 140 -10.14 15.35 -9.56
N GLY A 141 -10.38 15.05 -8.29
CA GLY A 141 -11.17 15.85 -7.36
C GLY A 141 -10.57 17.18 -6.90
N VAL A 142 -9.39 17.59 -7.40
CA VAL A 142 -8.78 18.89 -7.08
C VAL A 142 -8.41 19.61 -8.39
N ALA A 143 -9.21 20.59 -8.78
CA ALA A 143 -8.98 21.38 -10.00
C ALA A 143 -7.75 22.31 -9.86
N ALA A 144 -7.56 22.92 -8.68
CA ALA A 144 -6.43 23.79 -8.37
C ALA A 144 -5.83 23.36 -7.02
N PRO A 145 -4.80 22.49 -6.99
CA PRO A 145 -4.13 22.12 -5.76
C PRO A 145 -3.35 23.31 -5.18
N GLY A 146 -3.39 23.46 -3.85
CA GLY A 146 -2.53 24.42 -3.14
C GLY A 146 -1.09 23.94 -3.04
N LEU A 147 -0.88 22.62 -3.14
CA LEU A 147 0.44 21.98 -3.21
C LEU A 147 0.41 20.83 -4.23
N THR A 148 1.41 20.77 -5.11
CA THR A 148 1.70 19.59 -5.91
C THR A 148 3.08 19.07 -5.51
N ALA A 149 3.17 17.81 -5.05
CA ALA A 149 4.44 17.17 -4.75
C ALA A 149 4.58 15.89 -5.59
N GLU A 150 5.81 15.44 -5.79
CA GLU A 150 6.09 14.20 -6.51
C GLU A 150 6.60 13.13 -5.55
N VAL A 151 6.21 11.88 -5.82
CA VAL A 151 6.71 10.69 -5.13
C VAL A 151 7.28 9.75 -6.19
N ILE A 152 8.54 9.42 -6.05
CA ILE A 152 9.24 8.52 -6.95
C ILE A 152 9.70 7.29 -6.16
N GLY A 153 9.24 6.11 -6.59
CA GLY A 153 9.68 4.83 -6.01
C GLY A 153 11.05 4.44 -6.51
N HIS A 154 11.90 4.00 -5.60
CA HIS A 154 13.22 3.40 -5.86
C HIS A 154 13.38 2.16 -4.99
N GLN A 155 14.20 1.21 -5.37
CA GLN A 155 14.59 0.07 -4.53
C GLN A 155 15.65 0.53 -3.50
N PHE A 156 15.36 0.72 -2.18
CA PHE A 156 14.12 0.45 -1.47
C PHE A 156 13.78 1.69 -0.61
N TYR A 157 13.35 2.77 -1.23
CA TYR A 157 12.96 4.03 -0.59
C TYR A 157 12.04 4.83 -1.51
N PHE A 158 11.39 5.86 -0.95
CA PHE A 158 10.66 6.89 -1.70
C PHE A 158 11.45 8.18 -1.72
N GLU A 159 11.49 8.81 -2.87
CA GLU A 159 11.99 10.16 -3.09
C GLU A 159 10.80 11.12 -3.18
N TYR A 160 10.89 12.24 -2.49
CA TYR A 160 9.86 13.28 -2.47
C TYR A 160 10.41 14.57 -3.07
N ARG A 161 9.71 15.14 -4.05
CA ARG A 161 10.07 16.41 -4.67
C ARG A 161 8.98 17.44 -4.44
N TYR A 162 9.38 18.64 -4.06
CA TYR A 162 8.49 19.76 -3.80
C TYR A 162 8.75 20.92 -4.77
N PRO A 163 7.72 21.71 -5.12
CA PRO A 163 7.89 22.90 -5.98
C PRO A 163 8.89 23.88 -5.38
N GLY A 164 9.85 24.29 -6.20
CA GLY A 164 10.87 25.27 -5.80
C GLY A 164 11.99 24.74 -4.90
N LEU A 165 11.95 23.45 -4.52
CA LEU A 165 13.08 22.77 -3.87
C LEU A 165 13.99 22.17 -4.95
N LYS A 166 15.29 22.49 -4.90
CA LYS A 166 16.29 21.98 -5.87
C LYS A 166 16.82 20.60 -5.51
N THR A 167 16.63 20.17 -4.27
CA THR A 167 17.04 18.88 -3.73
C THR A 167 15.82 18.04 -3.45
N SER A 168 16.00 16.72 -3.47
CA SER A 168 14.96 15.75 -3.10
C SER A 168 15.03 15.42 -1.62
N VAL A 169 13.89 15.07 -1.02
CA VAL A 169 13.76 14.52 0.32
C VAL A 169 13.62 13.00 0.20
N PHE A 170 14.29 12.22 1.03
CA PHE A 170 14.33 10.76 0.91
C PHE A 170 13.76 10.07 2.14
N SER A 171 12.87 9.09 1.96
CA SER A 171 12.16 8.40 3.05
C SER A 171 13.07 7.68 4.05
N LYS A 172 14.30 7.35 3.67
CA LYS A 172 15.29 6.73 4.56
C LYS A 172 15.87 7.69 5.60
N THR A 173 15.90 8.97 5.31
CA THR A 173 16.56 9.99 6.15
C THR A 173 15.57 10.98 6.73
N GLU A 174 14.49 11.26 6.03
CA GLU A 174 13.55 12.33 6.36
C GLU A 174 12.11 11.92 6.11
N ALA A 175 11.17 12.65 6.70
CA ALA A 175 9.75 12.47 6.46
C ALA A 175 9.27 13.25 5.24
N MET A 176 8.19 12.78 4.61
CA MET A 176 7.38 13.61 3.73
C MET A 176 6.58 14.61 4.57
N HIS A 177 6.54 15.88 4.18
CA HIS A 177 5.79 16.93 4.89
C HIS A 177 4.61 17.42 4.07
N LEU A 178 3.45 17.59 4.69
CA LEU A 178 2.25 18.15 4.06
C LEU A 178 1.56 19.17 4.96
N PRO A 179 1.04 20.28 4.40
CA PRO A 179 0.28 21.27 5.16
C PRO A 179 -1.15 20.79 5.43
N ILE A 180 -1.64 20.93 6.66
CA ILE A 180 -3.02 20.62 7.04
C ILE A 180 -4.00 21.57 6.34
N GLY A 181 -5.14 21.06 5.91
CA GLY A 181 -6.25 21.84 5.33
C GLY A 181 -6.00 22.36 3.92
N VAL A 182 -4.83 22.11 3.33
CA VAL A 182 -4.49 22.53 1.98
C VAL A 182 -4.76 21.37 1.01
N PRO A 183 -5.52 21.59 -0.08
CA PRO A 183 -5.69 20.59 -1.14
C PRO A 183 -4.35 20.22 -1.77
N VAL A 184 -4.02 18.94 -1.78
CA VAL A 184 -2.74 18.40 -2.26
C VAL A 184 -2.98 17.50 -3.47
N ARG A 185 -2.09 17.61 -4.45
CA ARG A 185 -1.91 16.65 -5.54
C ARG A 185 -0.56 15.98 -5.38
N ILE A 186 -0.55 14.66 -5.33
CA ILE A 186 0.68 13.87 -5.39
C ILE A 186 0.78 13.23 -6.77
N LEU A 187 1.90 13.47 -7.45
CA LEU A 187 2.28 12.80 -8.70
C LEU A 187 3.16 11.61 -8.33
N ILE A 188 2.77 10.41 -8.75
CA ILE A 188 3.45 9.18 -8.34
C ILE A 188 3.97 8.45 -9.56
N THR A 189 5.26 8.10 -9.53
CA THR A 189 5.95 7.30 -10.55
C THR A 189 7.03 6.44 -9.91
N SER A 190 7.74 5.66 -10.70
CA SER A 190 8.90 4.87 -10.27
C SER A 190 10.08 5.06 -11.22
N ALA A 191 11.28 4.98 -10.67
CA ALA A 191 12.54 5.04 -11.42
C ALA A 191 13.06 3.65 -11.85
N ASP A 192 12.57 2.56 -11.25
CA ASP A 192 13.11 1.21 -11.46
C ASP A 192 12.02 0.15 -11.66
N VAL A 193 11.47 -0.43 -10.59
CA VAL A 193 10.41 -1.45 -10.64
C VAL A 193 9.08 -0.88 -10.17
N ILE A 194 8.01 -1.67 -10.21
CA ILE A 194 6.73 -1.25 -9.66
C ILE A 194 6.81 -1.25 -8.13
N HIS A 195 6.42 -0.13 -7.52
CA HIS A 195 6.18 0.03 -6.09
C HIS A 195 4.74 0.47 -5.85
N GLN A 196 4.34 0.58 -4.60
CA GLN A 196 3.04 1.16 -4.26
C GLN A 196 3.18 2.05 -3.03
N TRP A 197 2.83 3.31 -3.19
CA TRP A 197 2.77 4.28 -2.10
C TRP A 197 1.42 4.14 -1.39
N PHE A 198 1.44 3.86 -0.09
CA PHE A 198 0.25 3.65 0.72
C PHE A 198 0.38 4.37 2.06
N VAL A 199 -0.66 5.14 2.42
CA VAL A 199 -0.83 5.74 3.75
C VAL A 199 -2.13 5.21 4.34
N PRO A 200 -2.07 4.24 5.27
CA PRO A 200 -3.24 3.54 5.78
C PRO A 200 -4.34 4.46 6.33
N GLU A 201 -3.96 5.44 7.17
CA GLU A 201 -4.92 6.34 7.82
C GLU A 201 -5.56 7.33 6.85
N PHE A 202 -4.98 7.53 5.67
CA PHE A 202 -5.53 8.36 4.59
C PHE A 202 -6.43 7.59 3.64
N ARG A 203 -6.41 6.24 3.71
CA ARG A 203 -7.06 5.31 2.75
C ARG A 203 -6.58 5.52 1.32
N LEU A 204 -5.39 6.08 1.15
CA LEU A 204 -4.83 6.40 -0.16
C LEU A 204 -3.71 5.43 -0.50
N LYS A 205 -3.88 4.77 -1.63
CA LYS A 205 -3.00 3.75 -2.16
C LYS A 205 -2.88 3.93 -3.67
N MET A 206 -1.65 4.05 -4.18
CA MET A 206 -1.42 4.22 -5.62
C MET A 206 -0.14 3.51 -6.04
N ALA A 207 -0.20 2.78 -7.15
CA ALA A 207 0.96 2.15 -7.74
C ALA A 207 1.92 3.19 -8.32
N ALA A 208 3.21 3.04 -8.02
CA ALA A 208 4.31 3.77 -8.65
C ALA A 208 4.87 2.89 -9.78
N VAL A 209 4.52 3.22 -11.02
CA VAL A 209 4.84 2.41 -12.20
C VAL A 209 5.88 3.13 -13.06
N PRO A 210 6.97 2.47 -13.47
CA PRO A 210 7.97 3.06 -14.37
C PRO A 210 7.33 3.57 -15.66
N GLY A 211 7.66 4.80 -16.06
CA GLY A 211 7.17 5.41 -17.28
C GLY A 211 5.71 5.91 -17.24
N LEU A 212 5.01 5.75 -16.11
CA LEU A 212 3.64 6.24 -15.91
C LEU A 212 3.59 7.19 -14.73
N VAL A 213 2.97 8.37 -14.91
CA VAL A 213 2.72 9.32 -13.82
C VAL A 213 1.25 9.23 -13.41
N GLN A 214 1.00 8.83 -12.18
CA GLN A 214 -0.33 8.72 -11.60
C GLN A 214 -0.62 9.89 -10.66
N ASN A 215 -1.90 10.17 -10.39
CA ASN A 215 -2.33 11.27 -9.54
C ASN A 215 -3.11 10.77 -8.33
N LEU A 216 -2.80 11.35 -7.15
CA LEU A 216 -3.64 11.28 -5.96
C LEU A 216 -4.03 12.70 -5.54
N ASN A 217 -5.33 12.93 -5.32
CA ASN A 217 -5.85 14.24 -4.92
C ASN A 217 -6.61 14.11 -3.60
N PHE A 218 -6.19 14.86 -2.58
CA PHE A 218 -6.80 14.83 -1.24
C PHE A 218 -6.47 16.10 -0.46
N THR A 219 -7.15 16.26 0.67
CA THR A 219 -6.86 17.30 1.66
C THR A 219 -6.54 16.63 3.00
N PRO A 220 -5.33 16.82 3.57
CA PRO A 220 -5.03 16.39 4.93
C PRO A 220 -5.91 17.15 5.93
N LEU A 221 -6.59 16.42 6.84
CA LEU A 221 -7.52 17.02 7.80
C LEU A 221 -7.02 17.03 9.25
N ARG A 222 -6.03 16.18 9.56
CA ARG A 222 -5.53 16.02 10.91
C ARG A 222 -4.01 16.11 10.94
N ALA A 223 -3.48 17.02 11.77
CA ALA A 223 -2.05 17.08 12.03
C ALA A 223 -1.58 15.82 12.78
N GLY A 224 -0.38 15.36 12.48
CA GLY A 224 0.21 14.17 13.08
C GLY A 224 1.28 13.53 12.22
N GLN A 225 1.78 12.41 12.69
CA GLN A 225 2.75 11.58 11.98
C GLN A 225 2.06 10.27 11.58
N TYR A 226 2.26 9.87 10.32
CA TYR A 226 1.66 8.70 9.69
C TYR A 226 2.73 7.84 9.05
N SER A 227 2.47 6.54 8.91
CA SER A 227 3.33 5.64 8.15
C SER A 227 3.08 5.76 6.65
N ILE A 228 4.15 5.61 5.88
CA ILE A 228 4.10 5.35 4.43
C ILE A 228 4.68 3.96 4.23
N GLU A 229 3.98 3.12 3.47
CA GLU A 229 4.35 1.73 3.25
C GLU A 229 4.40 1.43 1.75
N CYS A 230 5.39 0.64 1.34
CA CYS A 230 5.38 -0.01 0.04
C CYS A 230 4.54 -1.28 0.14
N THR A 231 3.46 -1.38 -0.63
CA THR A 231 2.54 -2.52 -0.62
C THR A 231 2.47 -3.26 -1.96
N GLU A 232 3.48 -3.09 -2.81
CA GLU A 232 3.72 -3.86 -4.03
C GLU A 232 5.11 -4.49 -3.95
N PHE A 233 5.21 -5.81 -4.16
CA PHE A 233 6.49 -6.51 -4.06
C PHE A 233 7.51 -5.96 -5.06
N CYS A 234 8.58 -5.37 -4.55
CA CYS A 234 9.59 -4.65 -5.34
C CYS A 234 11.01 -5.24 -5.21
N GLY A 235 11.19 -6.34 -4.47
CA GLY A 235 12.49 -7.00 -4.31
C GLY A 235 12.80 -7.42 -2.86
N PRO A 236 14.05 -7.81 -2.56
CA PRO A 236 14.44 -8.40 -1.26
C PRO A 236 14.10 -7.55 -0.04
N ASP A 237 14.33 -6.24 -0.10
CA ASP A 237 14.09 -5.31 1.00
C ASP A 237 12.72 -4.62 0.93
N HIS A 238 11.76 -5.22 0.20
CA HIS A 238 10.40 -4.71 0.09
C HIS A 238 9.76 -4.39 1.45
N SER A 239 9.91 -5.28 2.42
CA SER A 239 9.33 -5.12 3.77
C SER A 239 9.96 -3.98 4.58
N LEU A 240 11.17 -3.53 4.22
CA LEU A 240 11.90 -2.43 4.84
C LEU A 240 11.66 -1.09 4.14
N MET A 241 10.99 -1.09 2.97
CA MET A 241 10.68 0.11 2.21
C MET A 241 9.51 0.85 2.83
N GLN A 242 9.82 1.68 3.80
CA GLN A 242 8.89 2.48 4.57
C GLN A 242 9.29 3.96 4.56
N GLY A 243 8.35 4.82 4.93
CA GLY A 243 8.56 6.24 5.12
C GLY A 243 7.66 6.80 6.21
N LYS A 244 7.83 8.07 6.50
CA LYS A 244 6.99 8.83 7.42
C LYS A 244 6.35 9.99 6.68
N LEU A 245 5.10 10.29 7.01
CA LEU A 245 4.38 11.46 6.57
C LEU A 245 4.07 12.33 7.80
N ILE A 246 4.49 13.59 7.78
CA ILE A 246 4.17 14.58 8.79
C ILE A 246 3.15 15.54 8.21
N VAL A 247 1.99 15.64 8.84
CA VAL A 247 0.99 16.66 8.55
C VAL A 247 1.07 17.71 9.63
N GLU A 248 1.26 18.95 9.23
CA GLU A 248 1.52 20.06 10.16
C GLU A 248 0.82 21.36 9.75
N PRO A 249 0.70 22.35 10.65
CA PRO A 249 0.18 23.66 10.31
C PRO A 249 0.94 24.30 9.15
N VAL A 250 0.25 25.05 8.29
CA VAL A 250 0.83 25.70 7.08
C VAL A 250 2.09 26.51 7.42
N ALA A 251 2.09 27.22 8.56
CA ALA A 251 3.24 28.00 8.98
C ALA A 251 4.48 27.13 9.29
N ALA A 252 4.28 25.95 9.90
CA ALA A 252 5.34 25.00 10.19
C ALA A 252 5.89 24.37 8.90
N PHE A 253 4.98 23.94 8.01
CA PHE A 253 5.34 23.44 6.68
C PHE A 253 6.17 24.46 5.88
N ASN A 254 5.74 25.73 5.83
CA ASN A 254 6.46 26.77 5.12
C ASN A 254 7.86 27.01 5.73
N LYS A 255 7.95 26.99 7.06
CA LYS A 255 9.25 27.10 7.74
C LYS A 255 10.16 25.92 7.41
N TRP A 256 9.65 24.71 7.45
CA TRP A 256 10.39 23.51 7.05
C TRP A 256 10.86 23.65 5.59
N LEU A 257 9.98 24.01 4.65
CA LEU A 257 10.32 24.15 3.24
C LEU A 257 11.40 25.22 3.00
N GLU A 258 11.38 26.35 3.70
CA GLU A 258 12.41 27.37 3.62
C GLU A 258 13.76 26.91 4.23
N THR A 259 13.70 26.08 5.28
CA THR A 259 14.91 25.46 5.85
C THR A 259 15.55 24.51 4.84
N GLU A 260 14.74 23.66 4.16
CA GLU A 260 15.24 22.77 3.13
C GLU A 260 15.80 23.52 1.93
N LYS A 261 15.17 24.63 1.50
CA LYS A 261 15.70 25.49 0.43
C LYS A 261 17.04 26.11 0.82
N ALA A 262 17.17 26.57 2.05
CA ALA A 262 18.43 27.15 2.57
C ALA A 262 19.53 26.07 2.66
N SER A 263 19.21 24.88 3.13
CA SER A 263 20.11 23.72 3.16
C SER A 263 20.58 23.34 1.75
N ALA A 264 19.65 23.28 0.80
CA ALA A 264 19.95 23.02 -0.60
C ALA A 264 20.83 24.11 -1.26
N ALA A 265 20.65 25.38 -0.87
CA ALA A 265 21.42 26.50 -1.37
C ALA A 265 22.82 26.60 -0.74
N ALA A 266 22.97 26.14 0.51
CA ALA A 266 24.26 26.09 1.22
C ALA A 266 25.22 25.02 0.68
N GLY A 267 24.75 24.22 -0.25
CA GLY A 267 25.51 23.24 -1.00
C GLY A 267 25.21 21.83 -0.54
N GLY A 268 24.84 21.00 -1.48
CA GLY A 268 25.26 19.60 -1.41
C GLY A 268 26.79 19.65 -1.23
N GLY A 269 27.27 19.21 -0.04
CA GLY A 269 28.64 19.47 0.38
C GLY A 269 29.62 19.11 -0.72
N ALA A 270 30.58 20.00 -1.01
CA ALA A 270 31.66 19.73 -1.94
C ALA A 270 32.23 18.35 -1.62
N LEU A 271 32.41 17.52 -2.65
CA LEU A 271 32.96 16.19 -2.50
C LEU A 271 34.33 16.25 -1.81
N VAL A 272 34.38 15.94 -0.51
CA VAL A 272 35.60 15.95 0.29
C VAL A 272 36.12 14.52 0.37
N LEU A 273 37.23 14.23 -0.30
CA LEU A 273 37.84 12.91 -0.33
C LEU A 273 39.08 12.79 0.59
N THR A 274 39.40 13.85 1.34
CA THR A 274 40.55 13.86 2.25
C THR A 274 40.16 13.36 3.66
N GLY A 275 41.10 12.62 4.29
CA GLY A 275 40.94 12.19 5.68
C GLY A 275 40.02 10.98 5.91
N GLY A 276 39.64 10.27 4.86
CA GLY A 276 38.91 9.00 4.96
C GLY A 276 39.81 7.85 5.39
N THR A 277 39.25 6.86 6.13
CA THR A 277 39.95 5.62 6.53
C THR A 277 39.20 4.40 6.04
N ALA A 278 39.94 3.36 5.60
CA ALA A 278 39.37 2.13 5.08
C ALA A 278 38.55 1.36 6.13
N ASP A 279 38.96 1.38 7.41
CA ASP A 279 38.23 0.69 8.48
C ASP A 279 36.85 1.32 8.74
N ALA A 280 36.78 2.66 8.82
CA ALA A 280 35.50 3.38 8.94
C ALA A 280 34.65 3.15 7.67
N GLY A 281 35.28 3.14 6.50
CA GLY A 281 34.60 2.84 5.22
C GLY A 281 34.02 1.43 5.17
N LYS A 282 34.74 0.43 5.69
CA LYS A 282 34.25 -0.95 5.81
C LYS A 282 33.01 -1.04 6.72
N ALA A 283 33.02 -0.38 7.85
CA ALA A 283 31.86 -0.34 8.75
C ALA A 283 30.63 0.31 8.08
N LEU A 284 30.84 1.44 7.39
CA LEU A 284 29.79 2.11 6.63
C LEU A 284 29.30 1.22 5.45
N PHE A 285 30.19 0.58 4.72
CA PHE A 285 29.84 -0.32 3.64
C PHE A 285 28.92 -1.44 4.12
N THR A 286 29.29 -2.10 5.24
CA THR A 286 28.48 -3.17 5.83
C THR A 286 27.08 -2.73 6.21
N THR A 287 26.90 -1.49 6.68
CA THR A 287 25.60 -0.99 7.17
C THR A 287 24.77 -0.28 6.10
N LYS A 288 25.40 0.31 5.09
CA LYS A 288 24.74 1.18 4.11
C LYS A 288 24.74 0.65 2.67
N CYS A 289 25.74 -0.14 2.31
CA CYS A 289 25.96 -0.56 0.92
C CYS A 289 25.71 -2.06 0.70
N ALA A 290 25.94 -2.88 1.73
CA ALA A 290 25.87 -4.33 1.65
C ALA A 290 24.50 -4.90 1.30
N ALA A 291 23.44 -4.18 1.52
CA ALA A 291 22.10 -4.59 1.11
C ALA A 291 21.94 -4.68 -0.41
N CYS A 292 22.67 -3.85 -1.16
CA CYS A 292 22.63 -3.82 -2.62
C CYS A 292 23.91 -4.40 -3.24
N HIS A 293 25.05 -4.27 -2.56
CA HIS A 293 26.33 -4.84 -2.98
C HIS A 293 26.74 -5.95 -2.03
N ASN A 294 27.39 -7.00 -2.53
CA ASN A 294 27.80 -8.14 -1.71
C ASN A 294 28.72 -7.75 -0.54
N ASN A 295 28.60 -8.46 0.59
CA ASN A 295 29.47 -8.32 1.75
C ASN A 295 29.96 -9.72 2.23
N PRO A 296 31.24 -10.06 2.09
CA PRO A 296 32.31 -9.22 1.55
C PRO A 296 32.10 -8.87 0.07
N PRO A 297 32.70 -7.77 -0.42
CA PRO A 297 32.66 -7.41 -1.84
C PRO A 297 33.11 -8.53 -2.75
N THR A 298 32.41 -8.73 -3.85
CA THR A 298 32.64 -9.78 -4.86
C THR A 298 33.02 -9.13 -6.20
N PRO A 299 33.57 -9.92 -7.18
CA PRO A 299 33.79 -9.42 -8.54
C PRO A 299 32.54 -8.82 -9.18
N PHE A 300 32.72 -7.91 -10.13
CA PHE A 300 31.64 -7.11 -10.75
C PHE A 300 30.47 -7.95 -11.25
N ASP A 301 30.72 -9.09 -11.87
CA ASP A 301 29.68 -9.97 -12.44
C ASP A 301 28.86 -10.73 -11.39
N GLN A 302 29.35 -10.80 -10.14
CA GLN A 302 28.62 -11.42 -9.03
C GLN A 302 27.69 -10.39 -8.39
N LYS A 303 26.56 -10.15 -9.04
CA LYS A 303 25.57 -9.15 -8.63
C LYS A 303 24.72 -9.64 -7.46
N LEU A 304 24.35 -8.70 -6.57
CA LEU A 304 23.18 -8.82 -5.72
C LEU A 304 22.04 -7.95 -6.33
N VAL A 305 21.78 -6.77 -5.81
CA VAL A 305 20.96 -5.74 -6.49
C VAL A 305 21.87 -4.89 -7.39
N GLY A 306 23.01 -4.46 -6.86
CA GLY A 306 24.08 -3.78 -7.58
C GLY A 306 25.24 -4.73 -7.95
N PRO A 307 26.19 -4.27 -8.77
CA PRO A 307 27.36 -5.05 -9.14
C PRO A 307 28.28 -5.33 -7.95
N GLY A 308 29.10 -6.38 -8.04
CA GLY A 308 30.18 -6.58 -7.11
C GLY A 308 31.21 -5.45 -7.20
N LEU A 309 31.87 -5.11 -6.10
CA LEU A 309 32.80 -3.99 -6.00
C LEU A 309 34.25 -4.39 -5.68
N LEU A 310 34.55 -5.69 -5.69
CA LEU A 310 35.91 -6.19 -5.53
C LEU A 310 36.73 -5.80 -6.76
N HIS A 311 37.94 -5.33 -6.55
CA HIS A 311 38.86 -4.87 -7.61
C HIS A 311 38.35 -3.68 -8.44
N ILE A 312 37.43 -2.87 -7.89
CA ILE A 312 36.79 -1.75 -8.61
C ILE A 312 37.79 -0.80 -9.28
N THR A 313 39.04 -0.70 -8.76
CA THR A 313 40.07 0.21 -9.27
C THR A 313 40.97 -0.45 -10.30
N ASN A 314 40.94 -1.76 -10.47
CA ASN A 314 41.90 -2.51 -11.32
C ASN A 314 41.31 -3.77 -11.95
N ASP A 315 40.01 -3.82 -12.19
CA ASP A 315 39.37 -4.93 -12.91
C ASP A 315 39.64 -4.81 -14.41
N PRO A 316 40.43 -5.76 -15.02
CA PRO A 316 40.74 -5.70 -16.44
C PRO A 316 39.53 -5.93 -17.33
N ALA A 317 38.49 -6.62 -16.85
CA ALA A 317 37.28 -6.91 -17.60
C ALA A 317 36.34 -5.68 -17.62
N HIS A 318 36.41 -4.83 -16.58
CA HIS A 318 35.61 -3.64 -16.43
C HIS A 318 36.51 -2.43 -16.13
N PRO A 319 37.25 -1.91 -17.12
CA PRO A 319 38.28 -0.87 -16.91
C PRO A 319 37.66 0.52 -16.58
N ASN A 320 36.36 0.67 -16.77
CA ASN A 320 35.64 1.89 -16.45
C ASN A 320 34.50 1.62 -15.46
N LEU A 321 34.11 2.68 -14.71
CA LEU A 321 32.92 2.68 -13.88
C LEU A 321 31.66 2.63 -14.74
N VAL A 322 30.51 2.46 -14.09
CA VAL A 322 29.18 2.33 -14.70
C VAL A 322 28.76 3.58 -15.50
N ASP A 323 29.36 4.75 -15.24
CA ASP A 323 29.16 6.01 -15.97
C ASP A 323 30.18 6.18 -17.13
N GLY A 324 30.99 5.17 -17.43
CA GLY A 324 32.00 5.17 -18.47
C GLY A 324 33.31 5.88 -18.09
N LYS A 325 33.44 6.41 -16.89
CA LYS A 325 34.66 7.09 -16.42
C LYS A 325 35.67 6.12 -15.81
N PRO A 326 36.99 6.46 -15.84
CA PRO A 326 37.98 5.65 -15.16
C PRO A 326 37.76 5.58 -13.65
N PRO A 327 38.08 4.47 -12.97
CA PRO A 327 37.80 4.23 -11.57
C PRO A 327 38.76 4.96 -10.62
N THR A 328 38.87 6.26 -10.75
CA THR A 328 39.64 7.10 -9.82
C THR A 328 38.86 7.34 -8.52
N PRO A 329 39.55 7.66 -7.41
CA PRO A 329 38.88 8.01 -6.15
C PRO A 329 37.80 9.09 -6.33
N GLU A 330 38.08 10.10 -7.16
CA GLU A 330 37.15 11.21 -7.43
C GLU A 330 35.89 10.73 -8.17
N ASN A 331 36.04 9.86 -9.17
CA ASN A 331 34.90 9.35 -9.95
C ASN A 331 34.09 8.34 -9.14
N ILE A 332 34.73 7.47 -8.32
CA ILE A 332 34.03 6.60 -7.36
C ILE A 332 33.26 7.44 -6.35
N GLY A 333 33.90 8.46 -5.78
CA GLY A 333 33.27 9.39 -4.85
C GLY A 333 32.11 10.15 -5.49
N GLY A 334 32.23 10.53 -6.77
CA GLY A 334 31.17 11.16 -7.54
C GLY A 334 29.92 10.27 -7.68
N ILE A 335 30.09 8.99 -8.01
CA ILE A 335 28.97 8.03 -8.08
C ILE A 335 28.31 7.84 -6.71
N ILE A 336 29.10 7.76 -5.63
CA ILE A 336 28.53 7.66 -4.27
C ILE A 336 27.77 8.93 -3.92
N HIS A 337 28.32 10.11 -4.26
CA HIS A 337 27.72 11.41 -3.97
C HIS A 337 26.43 11.63 -4.75
N ASP A 338 26.48 11.46 -6.08
CA ASP A 338 25.39 11.84 -6.99
C ASP A 338 24.37 10.71 -7.22
N GLY A 339 24.75 9.45 -6.89
CA GLY A 339 24.01 8.26 -7.27
C GLY A 339 24.25 7.90 -8.74
N PHE A 340 23.57 6.87 -9.23
CA PHE A 340 23.62 6.42 -10.61
C PHE A 340 22.29 5.83 -11.04
N THR A 341 21.84 6.12 -12.25
CA THR A 341 20.70 5.46 -12.90
C THR A 341 21.09 5.09 -14.33
N GLY A 342 20.95 3.83 -14.67
CA GLY A 342 21.30 3.30 -15.99
C GLY A 342 20.88 1.84 -16.16
N ASP A 343 21.37 1.18 -17.20
CA ASP A 343 20.98 -0.18 -17.63
C ASP A 343 21.23 -1.26 -16.57
N ILE A 344 22.15 -1.01 -15.63
CA ILE A 344 22.49 -1.96 -14.57
C ILE A 344 21.67 -1.73 -13.28
N GLY A 345 20.83 -0.70 -13.23
CA GLY A 345 19.98 -0.37 -12.10
C GLY A 345 20.14 1.06 -11.61
N THR A 346 19.57 1.33 -10.43
CA THR A 346 19.63 2.64 -9.78
C THR A 346 20.36 2.53 -8.44
N MET A 347 21.42 3.32 -8.27
CA MET A 347 22.13 3.51 -7.00
C MET A 347 21.69 4.84 -6.38
N PRO A 348 21.15 4.84 -5.15
CA PRO A 348 20.79 6.07 -4.45
C PRO A 348 22.01 6.96 -4.20
N ASN A 349 21.82 8.28 -4.22
CA ASN A 349 22.87 9.25 -3.88
C ASN A 349 23.23 9.24 -2.38
N ALA A 350 24.29 9.95 -2.02
CA ALA A 350 24.78 10.03 -0.64
C ALA A 350 23.70 10.50 0.35
N GLN A 351 22.93 11.53 0.00
CA GLN A 351 21.87 12.10 0.82
C GLN A 351 20.77 11.06 1.12
N ALA A 352 20.33 10.33 0.10
CA ALA A 352 19.34 9.26 0.24
C ALA A 352 19.80 8.12 1.16
N ASN A 353 21.10 7.91 1.29
CA ASN A 353 21.72 6.93 2.18
C ASN A 353 22.12 7.50 3.55
N GLY A 354 21.86 8.80 3.80
CA GLY A 354 22.26 9.49 5.03
C GLY A 354 23.78 9.56 5.23
N LEU A 355 24.52 9.76 4.12
CA LEU A 355 25.98 9.87 4.13
C LEU A 355 26.39 11.34 4.06
N ALA A 356 27.28 11.75 4.96
CA ALA A 356 27.94 13.05 4.93
C ALA A 356 29.24 13.01 4.12
N GLY A 357 29.84 14.17 3.80
CA GLY A 357 31.06 14.23 2.96
C GLY A 357 32.22 13.37 3.48
N LYS A 358 32.44 13.31 4.81
CA LYS A 358 33.44 12.44 5.43
C LYS A 358 33.14 10.95 5.25
N ASP A 359 31.87 10.56 5.22
CA ASP A 359 31.47 9.17 5.02
C ASP A 359 31.79 8.72 3.61
N ILE A 360 31.65 9.60 2.61
CA ILE A 360 32.04 9.34 1.24
C ILE A 360 33.55 9.13 1.16
N ALA A 361 34.34 9.96 1.82
CA ALA A 361 35.79 9.80 1.88
C ALA A 361 36.20 8.44 2.50
N ASN A 362 35.54 8.04 3.58
CA ASN A 362 35.75 6.72 4.20
C ASN A 362 35.40 5.57 3.27
N LEU A 363 34.23 5.62 2.60
CA LEU A 363 33.80 4.60 1.65
C LEU A 363 34.75 4.50 0.45
N VAL A 364 35.18 5.62 -0.12
CA VAL A 364 36.17 5.64 -1.19
C VAL A 364 37.49 5.01 -0.73
N ALA A 365 37.98 5.37 0.46
CA ALA A 365 39.20 4.77 1.01
C ALA A 365 39.11 3.25 1.16
N TYR A 366 37.92 2.76 1.59
CA TYR A 366 37.67 1.31 1.67
C TYR A 366 37.63 0.66 0.30
N LEU A 367 36.83 1.18 -0.63
CA LEU A 367 36.67 0.61 -1.97
C LEU A 367 37.97 0.58 -2.76
N VAL A 368 38.79 1.62 -2.65
CA VAL A 368 40.15 1.66 -3.25
C VAL A 368 41.11 0.66 -2.62
N SER A 369 40.88 0.26 -1.37
CA SER A 369 41.70 -0.78 -0.69
C SER A 369 41.36 -2.21 -1.07
N LEU A 370 40.25 -2.44 -1.77
CA LEU A 370 39.80 -3.76 -2.24
C LEU A 370 40.65 -4.19 -3.48
N LYS A 371 41.70 -4.95 -3.23
CA LYS A 371 42.63 -5.43 -4.26
C LYS A 371 42.43 -6.90 -4.55
#